data_d90c8b7ffac0afb0c92e0adb4837ab0f
#
_entry.id   d90c8b7ffac0afb0c92e0adb4837ab0f
#
_cell.length_a   1.000
_cell.length_b   1.000
_cell.length_c   1.000
_cell.angle_alpha   90.00
_cell.angle_beta   90.00
_cell.angle_gamma   90.00
#
_symmetry.space_group_name_H-M   'P 1'
#
loop_
_entity.id
_entity.type
_entity.pdbx_description
1 polymer ?
#
loop_
_entity_poly.entity_id
_entity_poly.type
_entity_poly.pdbx_seq_one_letter_code
_entity_poly.pdbx_strand_id
1 'polypeptide(L)'
;MLKAFLIVAGIVLIGFLIMDDTYNFSFEAFDYEFTSSIALLIVGVVVLLYVLHLLKKPFGWIKNYRTYCFQKNLLKKENFLTLVLTTVLDKNNVAQKMIMNKEKSLFAKGSTEQLLFEALFNPSETIFEKLRSNKGTELAGIRGLFLSAKEKGDIDTQTQLLENAALAYPNVLWINQEQLNLQLLQNDWQNALNTLEKLNKAKAFQKEQYITTKACILYGLKRYKEAFELTPNNPPMAWAYAEQTPDKAPDILKKSWSLTPTWETFERYYDIIKKETEAKQMKAIEWFTSSNSACKLSLLANADVAMKNHLWGVAKETLQNTINSYALTRKMAIMMAELERQGWHHEEGAKEWDEKAAHLEENPSWFCSHCHHMSGEWDNVCPVCNSCGSIVYKG
;
A
#
# COMPACT_ATOMS: atom_id res chain seq x y z
N MET A 1 8.85 59.11 -26.27
CA MET A 1 10.22 58.92 -26.72
C MET A 1 10.60 59.88 -27.85
N LEU A 2 9.81 60.06 -28.94
CA LEU A 2 10.06 61.02 -30.02
C LEU A 2 10.19 62.41 -29.49
N LYS A 3 9.30 62.87 -28.58
CA LYS A 3 9.35 64.16 -27.93
C LYS A 3 10.62 64.43 -27.14
N ALA A 4 11.13 63.42 -26.37
CA ALA A 4 12.36 63.61 -25.64
C ALA A 4 13.59 63.65 -26.58
N PHE A 5 13.58 62.88 -27.68
CA PHE A 5 14.60 62.98 -28.70
C PHE A 5 14.59 64.37 -29.40
N LEU A 6 13.43 64.89 -29.79
CA LEU A 6 13.32 66.20 -30.39
C LEU A 6 13.80 67.30 -29.45
N ILE A 7 13.56 67.18 -28.14
CA ILE A 7 14.04 68.10 -27.11
C ILE A 7 15.57 68.06 -27.01
N VAL A 8 16.15 66.87 -26.93
CA VAL A 8 17.61 66.74 -26.86
C VAL A 8 18.29 67.12 -28.15
N ALA A 9 17.72 66.80 -29.32
CA ALA A 9 18.22 67.22 -30.59
C ALA A 9 18.11 68.78 -30.75
N GLY A 10 17.01 69.37 -30.23
CA GLY A 10 16.84 70.85 -30.20
C GLY A 10 17.88 71.52 -29.30
N ILE A 11 18.15 71.00 -28.12
CA ILE A 11 19.16 71.55 -27.20
C ILE A 11 20.56 71.42 -27.80
N VAL A 12 20.91 70.31 -28.46
CA VAL A 12 22.18 70.09 -29.17
C VAL A 12 22.29 71.07 -30.33
N LEU A 13 21.21 71.32 -31.11
CA LEU A 13 21.20 72.27 -32.24
C LEU A 13 21.33 73.71 -31.78
N ILE A 14 20.68 74.09 -30.65
CA ILE A 14 20.81 75.39 -30.02
C ILE A 14 22.23 75.57 -29.48
N GLY A 15 22.81 74.53 -28.80
CA GLY A 15 24.19 74.57 -28.38
C GLY A 15 25.17 74.74 -29.53
N PHE A 16 24.90 74.11 -30.65
CA PHE A 16 25.68 74.21 -31.88
C PHE A 16 25.63 75.68 -32.50
N LEU A 17 24.47 76.31 -32.38
CA LEU A 17 24.27 77.73 -32.86
C LEU A 17 24.90 78.78 -31.94
N ILE A 18 25.15 78.44 -30.65
CA ILE A 18 25.69 79.37 -29.65
C ILE A 18 27.21 79.20 -29.49
N MET A 19 27.79 78.07 -29.83
CA MET A 19 29.24 77.85 -29.78
C MET A 19 29.93 78.47 -30.99
N ASP A 20 30.60 79.56 -30.75
CA ASP A 20 31.52 80.21 -31.71
C ASP A 20 32.66 79.16 -32.00
N ASP A 21 33.16 79.17 -33.25
CA ASP A 21 34.11 78.19 -33.81
C ASP A 21 35.51 78.13 -33.09
N THR A 22 35.64 78.56 -31.85
CA THR A 22 36.93 78.75 -31.14
C THR A 22 37.42 77.59 -30.39
N TYR A 23 36.69 76.48 -30.24
CA TYR A 23 37.13 75.31 -29.47
C TYR A 23 37.31 74.06 -30.36
N ASN A 24 38.54 73.85 -30.88
CA ASN A 24 38.97 72.67 -31.58
C ASN A 24 39.71 71.73 -30.60
N PHE A 25 39.35 70.44 -30.63
CA PHE A 25 40.04 69.38 -29.92
C PHE A 25 40.86 68.60 -30.94
N SER A 26 42.20 68.42 -30.69
CA SER A 26 43.02 67.58 -31.50
C SER A 26 43.51 66.41 -30.67
N PHE A 27 43.43 65.20 -31.17
CA PHE A 27 44.05 64.05 -30.56
C PHE A 27 44.75 63.20 -31.67
N GLU A 28 45.92 62.69 -31.32
CA GLU A 28 46.72 61.78 -32.18
C GLU A 28 46.40 60.33 -31.88
N ALA A 29 46.02 59.57 -32.91
CA ALA A 29 45.92 58.13 -32.83
C ALA A 29 46.37 57.49 -34.15
N PHE A 30 47.25 56.51 -34.09
CA PHE A 30 47.78 55.77 -35.24
C PHE A 30 48.42 56.64 -36.31
N ASP A 31 49.28 57.61 -35.97
CA ASP A 31 49.97 58.56 -36.85
C ASP A 31 49.05 59.55 -37.63
N TYR A 32 47.79 59.68 -37.20
CA TYR A 32 46.88 60.64 -37.75
C TYR A 32 46.46 61.68 -36.69
N GLU A 33 46.58 62.96 -37.04
CA GLU A 33 45.99 64.03 -36.22
C GLU A 33 44.53 64.22 -36.62
N PHE A 34 43.66 63.98 -35.63
CA PHE A 34 42.23 64.27 -35.77
C PHE A 34 41.93 65.61 -35.11
N THR A 35 41.58 66.59 -35.93
CA THR A 35 41.06 67.87 -35.44
C THR A 35 39.54 67.88 -35.61
N SER A 36 38.80 68.01 -34.56
CA SER A 36 37.34 68.09 -34.60
C SER A 36 36.83 69.15 -33.62
N SER A 37 35.74 69.82 -33.98
CA SER A 37 35.13 70.71 -33.02
C SER A 37 34.42 69.90 -31.94
N ILE A 38 34.48 70.38 -30.68
CA ILE A 38 33.80 69.73 -29.52
C ILE A 38 32.33 69.52 -29.81
N ALA A 39 31.70 70.36 -30.59
CA ALA A 39 30.30 70.19 -31.01
C ALA A 39 30.05 68.92 -31.82
N LEU A 40 30.99 68.56 -32.72
CA LEU A 40 30.90 67.39 -33.58
C LEU A 40 31.12 66.11 -32.75
N LEU A 41 31.95 66.16 -31.72
CA LEU A 41 32.18 65.06 -30.78
C LEU A 41 30.93 64.81 -29.93
N ILE A 42 30.26 65.89 -29.43
CA ILE A 42 29.00 65.77 -28.67
C ILE A 42 27.90 65.15 -29.55
N VAL A 43 27.76 65.61 -30.80
CA VAL A 43 26.77 65.05 -31.76
C VAL A 43 27.07 63.54 -31.99
N GLY A 44 28.35 63.15 -32.16
CA GLY A 44 28.74 61.78 -32.35
C GLY A 44 28.35 60.89 -31.16
N VAL A 45 28.61 61.38 -29.93
CA VAL A 45 28.20 60.67 -28.69
C VAL A 45 26.68 60.54 -28.61
N VAL A 46 25.90 61.57 -28.90
CA VAL A 46 24.42 61.53 -28.88
C VAL A 46 23.89 60.52 -29.90
N VAL A 47 24.46 60.53 -31.12
CA VAL A 47 24.09 59.58 -32.19
C VAL A 47 24.45 58.15 -31.76
N LEU A 48 25.61 57.93 -31.17
CA LEU A 48 26.05 56.62 -30.66
C LEU A 48 25.09 56.09 -29.56
N LEU A 49 24.75 56.94 -28.58
CA LEU A 49 23.80 56.58 -27.52
C LEU A 49 22.40 56.27 -28.09
N TYR A 50 21.96 57.01 -29.11
CA TYR A 50 20.69 56.77 -29.78
C TYR A 50 20.71 55.45 -30.56
N VAL A 51 21.78 55.12 -31.27
CA VAL A 51 21.97 53.82 -31.95
C VAL A 51 21.96 52.69 -30.94
N LEU A 52 22.69 52.85 -29.83
CA LEU A 52 22.69 51.85 -28.73
C LEU A 52 21.29 51.68 -28.11
N HIS A 53 20.52 52.75 -27.98
CA HIS A 53 19.11 52.69 -27.54
C HIS A 53 18.22 51.98 -28.54
N LEU A 54 18.40 52.20 -29.83
CA LEU A 54 17.68 51.51 -30.91
C LEU A 54 18.03 50.01 -30.93
N LEU A 55 19.29 49.64 -30.70
CA LEU A 55 19.74 48.23 -30.62
C LEU A 55 19.18 47.47 -29.40
N LYS A 56 18.86 48.18 -28.30
CA LYS A 56 18.20 47.55 -27.14
C LYS A 56 16.78 47.08 -27.41
N LYS A 57 16.02 47.74 -28.31
CA LYS A 57 14.64 47.39 -28.63
C LYS A 57 14.50 45.98 -29.27
N PRO A 58 15.24 45.62 -30.33
CA PRO A 58 15.14 44.28 -30.90
C PRO A 58 15.60 43.18 -29.93
N PHE A 59 16.59 43.46 -29.05
CA PHE A 59 17.01 42.51 -28.02
C PHE A 59 15.90 42.22 -26.98
N GLY A 60 15.18 43.26 -26.54
CA GLY A 60 14.01 43.14 -25.68
C GLY A 60 12.87 42.35 -26.35
N TRP A 61 12.64 42.60 -27.63
CA TRP A 61 11.60 41.90 -28.40
C TRP A 61 11.94 40.43 -28.63
N ILE A 62 13.22 40.10 -28.96
CA ILE A 62 13.71 38.72 -29.10
C ILE A 62 13.59 37.96 -27.76
N LYS A 63 13.96 38.60 -26.65
CA LYS A 63 13.81 38.00 -25.30
C LYS A 63 12.34 37.72 -24.99
N ASN A 64 11.45 38.68 -25.23
CA ASN A 64 10.00 38.52 -25.00
C ASN A 64 9.39 37.47 -25.93
N TYR A 65 9.81 37.41 -27.20
CA TYR A 65 9.37 36.36 -28.15
C TYR A 65 9.84 34.94 -27.73
N ARG A 66 11.08 34.80 -27.27
CA ARG A 66 11.58 33.51 -26.73
C ARG A 66 10.81 33.09 -25.49
N THR A 67 10.52 34.03 -24.58
CA THR A 67 9.70 33.78 -23.39
C THR A 67 8.27 33.40 -23.76
N TYR A 68 7.66 34.08 -24.73
CA TYR A 68 6.33 33.75 -25.25
C TYR A 68 6.30 32.36 -25.90
N CYS A 69 7.26 32.00 -26.73
CA CYS A 69 7.36 30.69 -27.36
C CYS A 69 7.55 29.59 -26.29
N PHE A 70 8.38 29.85 -25.27
CA PHE A 70 8.58 28.91 -24.14
C PHE A 70 7.30 28.70 -23.34
N GLN A 71 6.59 29.79 -22.96
CA GLN A 71 5.31 29.71 -22.27
C GLN A 71 4.24 28.98 -23.09
N LYS A 72 4.16 29.27 -24.40
CA LYS A 72 3.24 28.57 -25.31
C LYS A 72 3.51 27.07 -25.42
N ASN A 73 4.79 26.68 -25.42
CA ASN A 73 5.17 25.28 -25.41
C ASN A 73 4.90 24.58 -24.08
N LEU A 74 5.11 25.30 -22.95
CA LEU A 74 4.75 24.82 -21.62
C LEU A 74 3.24 24.57 -21.51
N LEU A 75 2.41 25.54 -21.91
CA LEU A 75 0.95 25.42 -21.93
C LEU A 75 0.47 24.25 -22.81
N LYS A 76 1.14 24.00 -23.95
CA LYS A 76 0.83 22.84 -24.78
C LYS A 76 1.14 21.54 -24.07
N LYS A 77 2.30 21.44 -23.38
CA LYS A 77 2.69 20.25 -22.60
C LYS A 77 1.77 20.02 -21.41
N GLU A 78 1.41 21.09 -20.70
CA GLU A 78 0.50 21.04 -19.55
C GLU A 78 -0.90 20.55 -19.95
N ASN A 79 -1.47 21.12 -21.01
CA ASN A 79 -2.75 20.66 -21.57
C ASN A 79 -2.69 19.21 -22.06
N PHE A 80 -1.55 18.79 -22.61
CA PHE A 80 -1.35 17.42 -23.03
C PHE A 80 -1.28 16.46 -21.82
N LEU A 81 -0.55 16.81 -20.76
CA LEU A 81 -0.49 16.01 -19.51
C LEU A 81 -1.86 15.90 -18.85
N THR A 82 -2.64 16.97 -18.84
CA THR A 82 -4.03 16.94 -18.34
C THR A 82 -4.88 15.98 -19.16
N LEU A 83 -4.75 16.01 -20.49
CA LEU A 83 -5.46 15.09 -21.39
C LEU A 83 -5.04 13.63 -21.17
N VAL A 84 -3.74 13.38 -20.97
CA VAL A 84 -3.20 12.05 -20.64
C VAL A 84 -3.79 11.54 -19.32
N LEU A 85 -3.78 12.38 -18.28
CA LEU A 85 -4.28 12.01 -16.97
C LEU A 85 -5.78 11.67 -17.01
N THR A 86 -6.59 12.52 -17.66
CA THR A 86 -8.04 12.26 -17.79
C THR A 86 -8.29 10.96 -18.57
N THR A 87 -7.54 10.72 -19.65
CA THR A 87 -7.71 9.50 -20.46
C THR A 87 -7.35 8.23 -19.71
N VAL A 88 -6.31 8.28 -18.86
CA VAL A 88 -5.91 7.16 -18.00
C VAL A 88 -6.98 6.89 -16.95
N LEU A 89 -7.54 7.94 -16.33
CA LEU A 89 -8.61 7.81 -15.34
C LEU A 89 -9.90 7.27 -15.95
N ASP A 90 -10.26 7.72 -17.15
CA ASP A 90 -11.50 7.33 -17.85
C ASP A 90 -11.40 5.97 -18.56
N LYS A 91 -10.22 5.37 -18.65
CA LYS A 91 -9.95 4.10 -19.40
C LYS A 91 -10.50 4.12 -20.83
N ASN A 92 -10.48 5.29 -21.49
CA ASN A 92 -11.09 5.50 -22.81
C ASN A 92 -10.11 5.15 -23.94
N ASN A 93 -10.30 4.00 -24.57
CA ASN A 93 -9.45 3.50 -25.66
C ASN A 93 -9.40 4.40 -26.91
N VAL A 94 -10.45 5.17 -27.20
CA VAL A 94 -10.50 6.07 -28.36
C VAL A 94 -9.64 7.31 -28.10
N ALA A 95 -9.79 7.92 -26.93
CA ALA A 95 -8.95 9.02 -26.48
C ALA A 95 -7.47 8.62 -26.40
N GLN A 96 -7.19 7.39 -25.99
CA GLN A 96 -5.84 6.83 -25.95
C GLN A 96 -5.15 6.84 -27.33
N LYS A 97 -5.83 6.38 -28.39
CA LYS A 97 -5.30 6.42 -29.77
C LYS A 97 -5.04 7.85 -30.28
N MET A 98 -5.92 8.81 -29.95
CA MET A 98 -5.74 10.21 -30.30
C MET A 98 -4.51 10.84 -29.61
N ILE A 99 -4.27 10.47 -28.35
CA ILE A 99 -3.12 10.93 -27.59
C ILE A 99 -1.81 10.36 -28.17
N MET A 100 -1.77 9.08 -28.52
CA MET A 100 -0.61 8.43 -29.12
C MET A 100 -0.19 9.10 -30.46
N ASN A 101 -1.15 9.56 -31.27
CA ASN A 101 -0.86 10.27 -32.51
C ASN A 101 -0.31 11.69 -32.27
N LYS A 102 -0.73 12.33 -31.16
CA LYS A 102 -0.33 13.70 -30.81
C LYS A 102 1.04 13.76 -30.12
N GLU A 103 1.44 12.69 -29.44
CA GLU A 103 2.71 12.55 -28.73
C GLU A 103 3.91 12.78 -29.63
N LYS A 104 3.92 12.19 -30.83
CA LYS A 104 5.00 12.32 -31.84
C LYS A 104 5.32 13.75 -32.23
N SER A 105 4.36 14.68 -32.07
CA SER A 105 4.52 16.11 -32.37
C SER A 105 5.01 16.93 -31.19
N LEU A 106 4.93 16.41 -29.96
CA LEU A 106 5.21 17.13 -28.72
C LEU A 106 6.53 16.75 -28.06
N PHE A 107 6.97 15.49 -28.22
CA PHE A 107 8.20 14.97 -27.63
C PHE A 107 9.23 14.63 -28.70
N ALA A 108 10.49 14.89 -28.39
CA ALA A 108 11.58 14.46 -29.25
C ALA A 108 11.70 12.93 -29.25
N LYS A 109 12.01 12.32 -30.39
CA LYS A 109 12.17 10.87 -30.53
C LYS A 109 13.25 10.35 -29.56
N GLY A 110 12.90 9.40 -28.71
CA GLY A 110 13.80 8.84 -27.71
C GLY A 110 13.99 9.70 -26.46
N SER A 111 13.22 10.80 -26.30
CA SER A 111 13.28 11.60 -25.08
C SER A 111 12.70 10.83 -23.88
N THR A 112 13.12 11.21 -22.69
CA THR A 112 12.65 10.61 -21.42
C THR A 112 11.12 10.71 -21.29
N GLU A 113 10.55 11.84 -21.71
CA GLU A 113 9.11 12.05 -21.69
C GLU A 113 8.37 11.10 -22.63
N GLN A 114 8.94 10.87 -23.83
CA GLN A 114 8.37 9.90 -24.78
C GLN A 114 8.40 8.48 -24.22
N LEU A 115 9.53 8.07 -23.62
CA LEU A 115 9.66 6.73 -23.03
C LEU A 115 8.68 6.52 -21.87
N LEU A 116 8.49 7.53 -21.00
CA LEU A 116 7.49 7.46 -19.92
C LEU A 116 6.07 7.34 -20.47
N PHE A 117 5.79 8.07 -21.55
CA PHE A 117 4.50 8.01 -22.22
C PHE A 117 4.26 6.63 -22.88
N GLU A 118 5.23 6.11 -23.59
CA GLU A 118 5.16 4.77 -24.18
C GLU A 118 4.99 3.69 -23.11
N ALA A 119 5.69 3.81 -21.97
CA ALA A 119 5.56 2.89 -20.85
C ALA A 119 4.14 2.88 -20.23
N LEU A 120 3.43 4.02 -20.27
CA LEU A 120 2.08 4.15 -19.73
C LEU A 120 1.02 3.49 -20.63
N PHE A 121 1.16 3.61 -21.95
CA PHE A 121 0.14 3.18 -22.93
C PHE A 121 0.46 1.88 -23.66
N ASN A 122 1.74 1.58 -23.83
CA ASN A 122 2.23 0.35 -24.45
C ASN A 122 3.37 -0.24 -23.61
N PRO A 123 3.09 -0.73 -22.39
CA PRO A 123 4.12 -1.25 -21.52
C PRO A 123 4.86 -2.41 -22.19
N SER A 124 6.20 -2.37 -22.16
CA SER A 124 7.05 -3.46 -22.63
C SER A 124 8.36 -3.47 -21.85
N GLU A 125 8.95 -4.65 -21.67
CA GLU A 125 10.21 -4.81 -20.96
C GLU A 125 11.33 -3.97 -21.60
N THR A 126 11.36 -3.90 -22.93
CA THR A 126 12.35 -3.09 -23.65
C THR A 126 12.25 -1.60 -23.35
N ILE A 127 11.04 -1.09 -23.14
CA ILE A 127 10.82 0.31 -22.73
C ILE A 127 11.24 0.51 -21.28
N PHE A 128 10.90 -0.43 -20.39
CA PHE A 128 11.27 -0.37 -18.99
C PHE A 128 12.79 -0.47 -18.78
N GLU A 129 13.50 -1.28 -19.57
CA GLU A 129 14.97 -1.33 -19.55
C GLU A 129 15.61 0.00 -20.00
N LYS A 130 15.06 0.67 -21.02
CA LYS A 130 15.48 2.01 -21.41
C LYS A 130 15.26 3.03 -20.31
N LEU A 131 14.09 2.99 -19.65
CA LEU A 131 13.79 3.87 -18.53
C LEU A 131 14.73 3.61 -17.34
N ARG A 132 15.04 2.34 -17.06
CA ARG A 132 15.98 1.94 -16.02
C ARG A 132 17.40 2.47 -16.27
N SER A 133 17.80 2.53 -17.55
CA SER A 133 19.13 3.00 -17.94
C SER A 133 19.25 4.53 -17.97
N ASN A 134 18.14 5.27 -17.95
CA ASN A 134 18.13 6.73 -18.02
C ASN A 134 18.09 7.38 -16.63
N LYS A 135 19.00 8.33 -16.41
CA LYS A 135 19.07 9.07 -15.15
C LYS A 135 17.76 9.81 -14.86
N GLY A 136 17.21 9.55 -13.68
CA GLY A 136 15.98 10.17 -13.21
C GLY A 136 14.68 9.38 -13.50
N THR A 137 14.76 8.29 -14.28
CA THR A 137 13.64 7.39 -14.55
C THR A 137 13.90 5.94 -14.15
N GLU A 138 15.03 5.69 -13.51
CA GLU A 138 15.48 4.35 -13.09
C GLU A 138 14.40 3.64 -12.25
N LEU A 139 13.80 4.34 -11.30
CA LEU A 139 12.74 3.79 -10.44
C LEU A 139 11.48 3.41 -11.23
N ALA A 140 11.11 4.19 -12.25
CA ALA A 140 9.97 3.87 -13.11
C ALA A 140 10.26 2.61 -13.95
N GLY A 141 11.48 2.50 -14.48
CA GLY A 141 11.93 1.32 -15.20
C GLY A 141 11.94 0.06 -14.33
N ILE A 142 12.53 0.16 -13.13
CA ILE A 142 12.56 -0.96 -12.16
C ILE A 142 11.15 -1.38 -11.78
N ARG A 143 10.23 -0.42 -11.50
CA ARG A 143 8.86 -0.76 -11.16
C ARG A 143 8.12 -1.44 -12.31
N GLY A 144 8.33 -0.98 -13.55
CA GLY A 144 7.74 -1.61 -14.74
C GLY A 144 8.21 -3.04 -14.94
N LEU A 145 9.52 -3.30 -14.84
CA LEU A 145 10.11 -4.63 -14.92
C LEU A 145 9.60 -5.55 -13.80
N PHE A 146 9.52 -5.02 -12.57
CA PHE A 146 8.98 -5.75 -11.43
C PHE A 146 7.52 -6.17 -11.66
N LEU A 147 6.67 -5.26 -12.13
CA LEU A 147 5.26 -5.57 -12.44
C LEU A 147 5.14 -6.60 -13.56
N SER A 148 5.96 -6.51 -14.60
CA SER A 148 6.01 -7.51 -15.68
C SER A 148 6.43 -8.90 -15.17
N ALA A 149 7.46 -8.96 -14.31
CA ALA A 149 7.87 -10.21 -13.67
C ALA A 149 6.78 -10.78 -12.73
N LYS A 150 6.04 -9.90 -12.03
CA LYS A 150 4.92 -10.26 -11.17
C LYS A 150 3.76 -10.87 -11.96
N GLU A 151 3.41 -10.28 -13.10
CA GLU A 151 2.38 -10.82 -14.01
C GLU A 151 2.76 -12.21 -14.58
N LYS A 152 4.04 -12.46 -14.81
CA LYS A 152 4.57 -13.75 -15.26
C LYS A 152 4.72 -14.78 -14.13
N GLY A 153 4.59 -14.38 -12.89
CA GLY A 153 4.85 -15.23 -11.73
C GLY A 153 6.35 -15.56 -11.52
N ASP A 154 7.27 -14.78 -12.14
CA ASP A 154 8.71 -14.97 -12.03
C ASP A 154 9.25 -14.38 -10.72
N ILE A 155 9.23 -15.17 -9.66
CA ILE A 155 9.64 -14.78 -8.31
C ILE A 155 11.14 -14.46 -8.24
N ASP A 156 11.97 -15.18 -8.99
CA ASP A 156 13.43 -14.99 -8.96
C ASP A 156 13.80 -13.62 -9.53
N THR A 157 13.24 -13.25 -10.68
CA THR A 157 13.44 -11.92 -11.26
C THR A 157 12.88 -10.81 -10.36
N GLN A 158 11.70 -11.01 -9.74
CA GLN A 158 11.14 -10.06 -8.79
C GLN A 158 12.10 -9.81 -7.62
N THR A 159 12.64 -10.89 -7.04
CA THR A 159 13.56 -10.83 -5.90
C THR A 159 14.85 -10.06 -6.26
N GLN A 160 15.50 -10.43 -7.38
CA GLN A 160 16.72 -9.76 -7.85
C GLN A 160 16.51 -8.26 -8.13
N LEU A 161 15.40 -7.91 -8.75
CA LEU A 161 15.07 -6.51 -9.04
C LEU A 161 14.89 -5.70 -7.75
N LEU A 162 14.19 -6.26 -6.75
CA LEU A 162 13.95 -5.56 -5.49
C LEU A 162 15.20 -5.49 -4.61
N GLU A 163 16.03 -6.52 -4.56
CA GLU A 163 17.30 -6.50 -3.82
C GLU A 163 18.23 -5.40 -4.36
N ASN A 164 18.43 -5.37 -5.68
CA ASN A 164 19.25 -4.34 -6.32
C ASN A 164 18.65 -2.94 -6.11
N ALA A 165 17.31 -2.82 -6.21
CA ALA A 165 16.63 -1.55 -5.98
C ALA A 165 16.71 -1.10 -4.53
N ALA A 166 16.62 -1.99 -3.55
CA ALA A 166 16.71 -1.67 -2.13
C ALA A 166 18.10 -1.18 -1.73
N LEU A 167 19.16 -1.70 -2.38
CA LEU A 167 20.54 -1.21 -2.18
C LEU A 167 20.71 0.20 -2.72
N ALA A 168 20.17 0.50 -3.90
CA ALA A 168 20.30 1.81 -4.54
C ALA A 168 19.34 2.86 -3.94
N TYR A 169 18.15 2.43 -3.49
CA TYR A 169 17.06 3.29 -3.05
C TYR A 169 16.43 2.81 -1.72
N PRO A 170 17.17 2.77 -0.61
CA PRO A 170 16.76 2.14 0.66
C PRO A 170 15.53 2.77 1.31
N ASN A 171 15.22 4.03 0.98
CA ASN A 171 14.11 4.79 1.58
C ASN A 171 12.85 4.81 0.70
N VAL A 172 12.85 4.14 -0.44
CA VAL A 172 11.68 4.11 -1.34
C VAL A 172 10.65 3.11 -0.79
N LEU A 173 9.49 3.64 -0.41
CA LEU A 173 8.48 2.92 0.34
C LEU A 173 7.97 1.66 -0.39
N TRP A 174 7.59 1.80 -1.68
CA TRP A 174 7.03 0.68 -2.43
C TRP A 174 8.02 -0.50 -2.60
N ILE A 175 9.33 -0.23 -2.67
CA ILE A 175 10.35 -1.29 -2.76
C ILE A 175 10.33 -2.13 -1.50
N ASN A 176 10.36 -1.48 -0.33
CA ASN A 176 10.33 -2.19 0.95
C ASN A 176 8.98 -2.92 1.17
N GLN A 177 7.87 -2.37 0.68
CA GLN A 177 6.57 -3.04 0.76
C GLN A 177 6.51 -4.31 -0.09
N GLU A 178 6.94 -4.25 -1.35
CA GLU A 178 6.98 -5.44 -2.23
C GLU A 178 8.03 -6.45 -1.75
N GLN A 179 9.14 -5.97 -1.19
CA GLN A 179 10.15 -6.85 -0.57
C GLN A 179 9.56 -7.60 0.63
N LEU A 180 8.80 -6.94 1.50
CA LEU A 180 8.08 -7.61 2.59
C LEU A 180 7.11 -8.67 2.05
N ASN A 181 6.33 -8.34 1.02
CA ASN A 181 5.40 -9.29 0.41
C ASN A 181 6.10 -10.56 -0.12
N LEU A 182 7.23 -10.40 -0.82
CA LEU A 182 8.01 -11.54 -1.31
C LEU A 182 8.61 -12.38 -0.18
N GLN A 183 9.16 -11.73 0.84
CA GLN A 183 9.72 -12.42 2.02
C GLN A 183 8.65 -13.23 2.75
N LEU A 184 7.43 -12.71 2.87
CA LEU A 184 6.29 -13.45 3.44
C LEU A 184 5.90 -14.66 2.58
N LEU A 185 5.87 -14.50 1.26
CA LEU A 185 5.58 -15.59 0.31
C LEU A 185 6.64 -16.70 0.35
N GLN A 186 7.89 -16.33 0.53
CA GLN A 186 9.03 -17.25 0.61
C GLN A 186 9.24 -17.84 2.00
N ASN A 187 8.39 -17.47 2.98
CA ASN A 187 8.55 -17.83 4.40
C ASN A 187 9.89 -17.35 5.01
N ASP A 188 10.48 -16.30 4.46
CA ASP A 188 11.69 -15.68 5.00
C ASP A 188 11.33 -14.73 6.15
N TRP A 189 10.88 -15.33 7.25
CA TRP A 189 10.31 -14.61 8.39
C TRP A 189 11.28 -13.64 9.05
N GLN A 190 12.59 -13.99 9.08
CA GLN A 190 13.59 -13.14 9.75
C GLN A 190 13.82 -11.84 8.97
N ASN A 191 13.98 -11.91 7.65
CA ASN A 191 14.13 -10.73 6.81
C ASN A 191 12.82 -9.95 6.73
N ALA A 192 11.66 -10.64 6.70
CA ALA A 192 10.34 -10.00 6.76
C ALA A 192 10.17 -9.16 8.04
N LEU A 193 10.63 -9.65 9.20
CA LEU A 193 10.60 -8.89 10.44
C LEU A 193 11.45 -7.61 10.35
N ASN A 194 12.67 -7.72 9.82
CA ASN A 194 13.56 -6.58 9.64
C ASN A 194 12.97 -5.52 8.69
N THR A 195 12.37 -5.97 7.59
CA THR A 195 11.73 -5.10 6.60
C THR A 195 10.48 -4.43 7.17
N LEU A 196 9.66 -5.17 7.94
CA LEU A 196 8.49 -4.63 8.62
C LEU A 196 8.87 -3.52 9.62
N GLU A 197 9.96 -3.70 10.39
CA GLU A 197 10.43 -2.68 11.34
C GLU A 197 10.92 -1.41 10.63
N LYS A 198 11.57 -1.54 9.46
CA LYS A 198 11.92 -0.37 8.61
C LYS A 198 10.67 0.37 8.15
N LEU A 199 9.68 -0.35 7.65
CA LEU A 199 8.41 0.22 7.18
C LEU A 199 7.62 0.89 8.32
N ASN A 200 7.63 0.33 9.51
CA ASN A 200 7.01 0.92 10.68
C ASN A 200 7.67 2.23 11.10
N LYS A 201 9.01 2.29 11.09
CA LYS A 201 9.76 3.54 11.33
C LYS A 201 9.42 4.63 10.30
N ALA A 202 9.15 4.23 9.06
CA ALA A 202 8.70 5.12 7.98
C ALA A 202 7.20 5.47 8.07
N LYS A 203 6.47 4.99 9.10
CA LYS A 203 5.02 5.18 9.30
C LYS A 203 4.17 4.69 8.11
N ALA A 204 4.61 3.62 7.46
CA ALA A 204 3.96 3.04 6.29
C ALA A 204 2.69 2.22 6.62
N PHE A 205 2.52 1.83 7.87
CA PHE A 205 1.41 1.01 8.35
C PHE A 205 0.55 1.75 9.37
N GLN A 206 -0.74 1.43 9.38
CA GLN A 206 -1.58 1.70 10.53
C GLN A 206 -1.21 0.75 11.69
N LYS A 207 -1.41 1.20 12.92
CA LYS A 207 -1.00 0.46 14.12
C LYS A 207 -1.53 -0.98 14.15
N GLU A 208 -2.79 -1.17 13.81
CA GLU A 208 -3.44 -2.50 13.82
C GLU A 208 -2.83 -3.42 12.76
N GLN A 209 -2.63 -2.91 11.55
CA GLN A 209 -2.02 -3.66 10.46
C GLN A 209 -0.58 -4.08 10.79
N TYR A 210 0.21 -3.18 11.38
CA TYR A 210 1.55 -3.50 11.86
C TYR A 210 1.54 -4.61 12.90
N ILE A 211 0.65 -4.53 13.92
CA ILE A 211 0.54 -5.52 14.99
C ILE A 211 0.19 -6.89 14.41
N THR A 212 -0.82 -6.95 13.54
CA THR A 212 -1.28 -8.20 12.91
C THR A 212 -0.19 -8.84 12.05
N THR A 213 0.47 -8.05 11.20
CA THR A 213 1.57 -8.55 10.37
C THR A 213 2.75 -9.01 11.22
N LYS A 214 3.09 -8.27 12.27
CA LYS A 214 4.17 -8.65 13.20
C LYS A 214 3.85 -9.96 13.92
N ALA A 215 2.64 -10.13 14.41
CA ALA A 215 2.20 -11.37 15.07
C ALA A 215 2.30 -12.57 14.12
N CYS A 216 1.87 -12.41 12.86
CA CYS A 216 1.99 -13.41 11.82
C CYS A 216 3.47 -13.82 11.58
N ILE A 217 4.37 -12.85 11.46
CA ILE A 217 5.81 -13.12 11.27
C ILE A 217 6.40 -13.82 12.49
N LEU A 218 6.06 -13.39 13.70
CA LEU A 218 6.51 -14.02 14.94
C LEU A 218 6.01 -15.46 15.06
N TYR A 219 4.78 -15.73 14.61
CA TYR A 219 4.25 -17.09 14.52
C TYR A 219 5.11 -17.95 13.57
N GLY A 220 5.42 -17.43 12.38
CA GLY A 220 6.33 -18.10 11.42
C GLY A 220 7.73 -18.36 11.99
N LEU A 221 8.25 -17.46 12.84
CA LEU A 221 9.50 -17.62 13.59
C LEU A 221 9.38 -18.56 14.80
N LYS A 222 8.22 -19.17 15.07
CA LYS A 222 7.90 -20.00 16.24
C LYS A 222 8.06 -19.26 17.59
N ARG A 223 7.98 -17.93 17.57
CA ARG A 223 7.98 -17.04 18.76
C ARG A 223 6.54 -16.86 19.25
N TYR A 224 5.85 -17.98 19.56
CA TYR A 224 4.41 -18.02 19.79
C TYR A 224 3.96 -17.19 21.00
N LYS A 225 4.76 -17.11 22.06
CA LYS A 225 4.46 -16.27 23.21
C LYS A 225 4.30 -14.80 22.79
N GLU A 226 5.26 -14.27 22.04
CA GLU A 226 5.25 -12.88 21.60
C GLU A 226 4.13 -12.62 20.60
N ALA A 227 3.86 -13.56 19.69
CA ALA A 227 2.73 -13.48 18.77
C ALA A 227 1.39 -13.40 19.52
N PHE A 228 1.19 -14.25 20.53
CA PHE A 228 0.00 -14.25 21.38
C PHE A 228 -0.14 -12.97 22.22
N GLU A 229 0.96 -12.43 22.75
CA GLU A 229 0.93 -11.17 23.51
C GLU A 229 0.50 -9.97 22.63
N LEU A 230 0.85 -9.98 21.34
CA LEU A 230 0.44 -8.95 20.38
C LEU A 230 -1.02 -9.09 19.93
N THR A 231 -1.49 -10.31 19.73
CA THR A 231 -2.84 -10.61 19.20
C THR A 231 -3.52 -11.71 20.03
N PRO A 232 -3.86 -11.43 21.31
CA PRO A 232 -4.45 -12.45 22.19
C PRO A 232 -5.87 -12.86 21.79
N ASN A 233 -6.53 -12.08 20.93
CA ASN A 233 -7.83 -12.37 20.34
C ASN A 233 -7.75 -13.26 19.10
N ASN A 234 -6.57 -13.71 18.70
CA ASN A 234 -6.37 -14.66 17.61
C ASN A 234 -6.10 -16.06 18.20
N PRO A 235 -7.10 -16.98 18.23
CA PRO A 235 -7.00 -18.27 18.90
C PRO A 235 -5.81 -19.14 18.48
N PRO A 236 -5.46 -19.29 17.21
CA PRO A 236 -4.30 -20.04 16.77
C PRO A 236 -2.97 -19.63 17.40
N MET A 237 -2.80 -18.35 17.73
CA MET A 237 -1.61 -17.88 18.45
C MET A 237 -1.54 -18.49 19.86
N ALA A 238 -2.71 -18.59 20.53
CA ALA A 238 -2.83 -19.23 21.82
C ALA A 238 -2.59 -20.73 21.74
N TRP A 239 -3.09 -21.40 20.71
CA TRP A 239 -2.92 -22.85 20.53
C TRP A 239 -1.45 -23.23 20.42
N ALA A 240 -0.73 -22.55 19.52
CA ALA A 240 0.69 -22.80 19.32
C ALA A 240 1.52 -22.47 20.57
N TYR A 241 1.17 -21.42 21.31
CA TYR A 241 1.84 -21.08 22.56
C TYR A 241 1.52 -22.11 23.67
N ALA A 242 0.29 -22.59 23.77
CA ALA A 242 -0.12 -23.61 24.71
C ALA A 242 0.60 -24.96 24.45
N GLU A 243 0.75 -25.36 23.19
CA GLU A 243 1.51 -26.56 22.80
C GLU A 243 3.00 -26.47 23.19
N GLN A 244 3.59 -25.27 23.09
CA GLN A 244 4.99 -25.04 23.48
C GLN A 244 5.18 -25.01 25.01
N THR A 245 4.13 -24.71 25.78
CA THR A 245 4.18 -24.55 27.24
C THR A 245 3.03 -25.28 27.93
N PRO A 246 3.09 -26.64 27.98
CA PRO A 246 1.99 -27.44 28.52
C PRO A 246 1.57 -27.09 29.96
N ASP A 247 2.51 -26.72 30.82
CA ASP A 247 2.23 -26.34 32.21
C ASP A 247 1.35 -25.11 32.34
N LYS A 248 1.36 -24.22 31.35
CA LYS A 248 0.56 -22.97 31.29
C LYS A 248 -0.59 -23.04 30.28
N ALA A 249 -0.72 -24.16 29.57
CA ALA A 249 -1.72 -24.32 28.52
C ALA A 249 -3.15 -24.02 28.98
N PRO A 250 -3.62 -24.49 30.16
CA PRO A 250 -4.96 -24.18 30.65
C PRO A 250 -5.25 -22.67 30.74
N ASP A 251 -4.32 -21.91 31.30
CA ASP A 251 -4.49 -20.46 31.49
C ASP A 251 -4.43 -19.69 30.14
N ILE A 252 -3.53 -20.11 29.23
CA ILE A 252 -3.39 -19.53 27.90
C ILE A 252 -4.68 -19.75 27.10
N LEU A 253 -5.19 -20.99 27.06
CA LEU A 253 -6.42 -21.34 26.35
C LEU A 253 -7.64 -20.63 26.95
N LYS A 254 -7.73 -20.54 28.29
CA LYS A 254 -8.80 -19.77 28.96
C LYS A 254 -8.75 -18.30 28.60
N LYS A 255 -7.56 -17.69 28.56
CA LYS A 255 -7.41 -16.28 28.13
C LYS A 255 -7.88 -16.07 26.69
N SER A 256 -7.52 -16.99 25.79
CA SER A 256 -8.00 -16.96 24.40
C SER A 256 -9.52 -17.11 24.32
N TRP A 257 -10.08 -18.09 25.06
CA TRP A 257 -11.53 -18.30 25.18
C TRP A 257 -12.28 -17.07 25.66
N SER A 258 -11.72 -16.35 26.60
CA SER A 258 -12.36 -15.14 27.13
C SER A 258 -12.50 -14.02 26.10
N LEU A 259 -11.63 -14.01 25.08
CA LEU A 259 -11.62 -12.99 24.02
C LEU A 259 -12.36 -13.46 22.76
N THR A 260 -12.08 -14.67 22.31
CA THR A 260 -12.62 -15.24 21.07
C THR A 260 -12.89 -16.73 21.30
N PRO A 261 -14.07 -17.11 21.81
CA PRO A 261 -14.44 -18.52 21.95
C PRO A 261 -14.48 -19.22 20.59
N THR A 262 -13.77 -20.35 20.46
CA THR A 262 -13.83 -21.20 19.28
C THR A 262 -13.93 -22.67 19.71
N TRP A 263 -14.58 -23.50 18.89
CA TRP A 263 -14.74 -24.89 19.23
C TRP A 263 -13.39 -25.61 19.33
N GLU A 264 -12.45 -25.28 18.47
CA GLU A 264 -11.10 -25.82 18.44
C GLU A 264 -10.31 -25.48 19.72
N THR A 265 -10.53 -24.30 20.30
CA THR A 265 -9.93 -23.93 21.60
C THR A 265 -10.48 -24.79 22.72
N PHE A 266 -11.80 -25.08 22.70
CA PHE A 266 -12.41 -26.00 23.66
C PHE A 266 -11.86 -27.42 23.50
N GLU A 267 -11.76 -27.95 22.28
CA GLU A 267 -11.24 -29.31 22.06
C GLU A 267 -9.82 -29.46 22.60
N ARG A 268 -8.97 -28.48 22.34
CA ARG A 268 -7.59 -28.48 22.89
C ARG A 268 -7.57 -28.42 24.43
N TYR A 269 -8.48 -27.67 25.01
CA TYR A 269 -8.61 -27.62 26.45
C TYR A 269 -9.16 -28.96 27.00
N TYR A 270 -10.15 -29.54 26.34
CA TYR A 270 -10.69 -30.85 26.71
C TYR A 270 -9.64 -31.93 26.65
N ASP A 271 -8.77 -31.93 25.67
CA ASP A 271 -7.65 -32.91 25.57
C ASP A 271 -6.73 -32.87 26.77
N ILE A 272 -6.60 -31.75 27.46
CA ILE A 272 -5.83 -31.63 28.72
C ILE A 272 -6.57 -32.29 29.85
N ILE A 273 -7.89 -32.09 29.97
CA ILE A 273 -8.67 -32.55 31.13
C ILE A 273 -9.29 -33.93 30.98
N LYS A 274 -9.35 -34.54 29.78
CA LYS A 274 -10.04 -35.82 29.52
C LYS A 274 -9.53 -37.00 30.30
N LYS A 275 -8.33 -36.91 30.89
CA LYS A 275 -7.74 -37.95 31.72
C LYS A 275 -8.11 -37.81 33.22
N GLU A 276 -8.72 -36.72 33.62
CA GLU A 276 -9.16 -36.47 34.97
C GLU A 276 -10.48 -37.22 35.27
N THR A 277 -10.84 -37.29 36.55
CA THR A 277 -12.14 -37.86 36.95
C THR A 277 -13.29 -36.99 36.51
N GLU A 278 -14.48 -37.59 36.29
CA GLU A 278 -15.70 -36.92 35.83
C GLU A 278 -15.99 -35.63 36.62
N ALA A 279 -15.94 -35.68 37.94
CA ALA A 279 -16.17 -34.53 38.80
C ALA A 279 -15.14 -33.42 38.62
N LYS A 280 -13.89 -33.78 38.34
CA LYS A 280 -12.84 -32.78 38.06
C LYS A 280 -13.00 -32.19 36.64
N GLN A 281 -13.40 -33.00 35.65
CA GLN A 281 -13.68 -32.51 34.30
C GLN A 281 -14.79 -31.48 34.30
N MET A 282 -15.90 -31.76 35.06
CA MET A 282 -17.00 -30.79 35.19
C MET A 282 -16.56 -29.48 35.84
N LYS A 283 -15.80 -29.53 36.90
CA LYS A 283 -15.26 -28.32 37.55
C LYS A 283 -14.29 -27.56 36.65
N ALA A 284 -13.45 -28.27 35.86
CA ALA A 284 -12.50 -27.70 34.97
C ALA A 284 -13.18 -26.97 33.80
N ILE A 285 -14.24 -27.56 33.21
CA ILE A 285 -14.97 -26.90 32.12
C ILE A 285 -15.76 -25.69 32.61
N GLU A 286 -16.36 -25.75 33.80
CA GLU A 286 -17.00 -24.59 34.43
C GLU A 286 -16.02 -23.44 34.65
N TRP A 287 -14.83 -23.75 35.17
CA TRP A 287 -13.75 -22.77 35.33
C TRP A 287 -13.30 -22.19 34.00
N PHE A 288 -13.14 -23.03 32.96
CA PHE A 288 -12.71 -22.59 31.62
C PHE A 288 -13.72 -21.64 30.97
N THR A 289 -15.01 -21.99 31.03
CA THR A 289 -16.10 -21.24 30.42
C THR A 289 -16.56 -20.04 31.26
N SER A 290 -16.11 -19.91 32.53
CA SER A 290 -16.59 -18.91 33.49
C SER A 290 -16.50 -17.45 32.99
N SER A 291 -15.53 -17.11 32.15
CA SER A 291 -15.34 -15.77 31.61
C SER A 291 -16.40 -15.38 30.55
N ASN A 292 -17.05 -16.37 29.93
CA ASN A 292 -18.07 -16.22 28.90
C ASN A 292 -19.23 -17.18 29.11
N SER A 293 -19.69 -17.36 30.38
CA SER A 293 -20.66 -18.38 30.75
C SER A 293 -21.97 -18.35 29.97
N ALA A 294 -22.42 -17.18 29.56
CA ALA A 294 -23.63 -17.01 28.77
C ALA A 294 -23.41 -17.15 27.24
N CYS A 295 -22.18 -17.34 26.80
CA CYS A 295 -21.90 -17.52 25.37
C CYS A 295 -22.41 -18.88 24.90
N LYS A 296 -23.01 -18.92 23.70
CA LYS A 296 -23.50 -20.14 23.04
C LYS A 296 -22.46 -21.29 23.08
N LEU A 297 -21.22 -21.01 22.70
CA LEU A 297 -20.16 -22.03 22.69
C LEU A 297 -19.80 -22.51 24.08
N SER A 298 -19.88 -21.68 25.11
CA SER A 298 -19.65 -22.07 26.52
C SER A 298 -20.72 -23.04 27.01
N LEU A 299 -21.98 -22.79 26.68
CA LEU A 299 -23.09 -23.69 26.99
C LEU A 299 -22.93 -25.04 26.29
N LEU A 300 -22.57 -25.02 25.01
CA LEU A 300 -22.32 -26.23 24.23
C LEU A 300 -21.11 -27.02 24.76
N ALA A 301 -20.03 -26.35 25.16
CA ALA A 301 -18.86 -27.01 25.73
C ALA A 301 -19.18 -27.68 27.07
N ASN A 302 -19.99 -27.04 27.93
CA ASN A 302 -20.44 -27.65 29.18
C ASN A 302 -21.36 -28.88 28.91
N ALA A 303 -22.27 -28.75 27.93
CA ALA A 303 -23.14 -29.88 27.54
C ALA A 303 -22.33 -31.06 26.96
N ASP A 304 -21.33 -30.79 26.13
CA ASP A 304 -20.46 -31.80 25.54
C ASP A 304 -19.68 -32.61 26.62
N VAL A 305 -19.09 -31.89 27.58
CA VAL A 305 -18.39 -32.55 28.68
C VAL A 305 -19.36 -33.34 29.57
N ALA A 306 -20.58 -32.85 29.81
CA ALA A 306 -21.60 -33.58 30.53
C ALA A 306 -22.02 -34.86 29.78
N MET A 307 -22.17 -34.81 28.44
CA MET A 307 -22.46 -35.99 27.61
C MET A 307 -21.33 -37.03 27.72
N LYS A 308 -20.09 -36.58 27.57
CA LYS A 308 -18.89 -37.46 27.66
C LYS A 308 -18.72 -38.12 29.02
N ASN A 309 -19.27 -37.50 30.06
CA ASN A 309 -19.32 -38.00 31.42
C ASN A 309 -20.65 -38.71 31.76
N HIS A 310 -21.48 -39.04 30.79
CA HIS A 310 -22.77 -39.71 30.92
C HIS A 310 -23.77 -38.98 31.84
N LEU A 311 -23.60 -37.67 32.02
CA LEU A 311 -24.51 -36.82 32.82
C LEU A 311 -25.66 -36.33 31.92
N TRP A 312 -26.44 -37.28 31.39
CA TRP A 312 -27.43 -37.03 30.35
C TRP A 312 -28.48 -35.98 30.69
N GLY A 313 -28.96 -35.98 31.95
CA GLY A 313 -29.94 -34.97 32.41
C GLY A 313 -29.40 -33.54 32.36
N VAL A 314 -28.16 -33.35 32.83
CA VAL A 314 -27.49 -32.03 32.81
C VAL A 314 -27.24 -31.59 31.36
N ALA A 315 -26.78 -32.51 30.50
CA ALA A 315 -26.54 -32.24 29.10
C ALA A 315 -27.83 -31.79 28.38
N LYS A 316 -28.97 -32.52 28.61
CA LYS A 316 -30.26 -32.21 28.01
C LYS A 316 -30.78 -30.84 28.42
N GLU A 317 -30.76 -30.56 29.73
CA GLU A 317 -31.20 -29.26 30.24
C GLU A 317 -30.38 -28.10 29.65
N THR A 318 -29.06 -28.27 29.62
CA THR A 318 -28.17 -27.25 29.06
C THR A 318 -28.39 -27.04 27.57
N LEU A 319 -28.53 -28.11 26.77
CA LEU A 319 -28.77 -28.01 25.32
C LEU A 319 -30.15 -27.42 25.03
N GLN A 320 -31.22 -27.81 25.74
CA GLN A 320 -32.56 -27.25 25.55
C GLN A 320 -32.60 -25.76 25.86
N ASN A 321 -31.97 -25.35 26.97
CA ASN A 321 -31.85 -23.93 27.33
C ASN A 321 -31.07 -23.14 26.28
N THR A 322 -30.04 -23.76 25.69
CA THR A 322 -29.25 -23.14 24.63
C THR A 322 -30.07 -22.99 23.34
N ILE A 323 -30.82 -24.01 22.93
CA ILE A 323 -31.70 -23.98 21.75
C ILE A 323 -32.82 -22.96 21.93
N ASN A 324 -33.34 -22.80 23.13
CA ASN A 324 -34.38 -21.81 23.43
C ASN A 324 -33.83 -20.35 23.41
N SER A 325 -32.55 -20.18 23.70
CA SER A 325 -31.90 -18.86 23.80
C SER A 325 -31.22 -18.40 22.53
N TYR A 326 -30.85 -19.31 21.64
CA TYR A 326 -30.07 -19.05 20.40
C TYR A 326 -30.72 -19.74 19.21
N ALA A 327 -30.47 -19.19 18.00
CA ALA A 327 -30.86 -19.87 16.77
C ALA A 327 -30.24 -21.27 16.70
N LEU A 328 -31.03 -22.25 16.29
CA LEU A 328 -30.60 -23.63 16.15
C LEU A 328 -29.44 -23.71 15.14
N THR A 329 -28.37 -24.36 15.52
CA THR A 329 -27.24 -24.65 14.65
C THR A 329 -27.12 -26.13 14.35
N ARG A 330 -26.46 -26.49 13.25
CA ARG A 330 -26.20 -27.89 12.90
C ARG A 330 -25.54 -28.67 14.04
N LYS A 331 -24.57 -28.05 14.72
CA LYS A 331 -23.90 -28.65 15.88
C LYS A 331 -24.84 -28.94 17.04
N MET A 332 -25.73 -28.00 17.37
CA MET A 332 -26.74 -28.24 18.42
C MET A 332 -27.64 -29.41 18.07
N ALA A 333 -28.08 -29.48 16.81
CA ALA A 333 -28.94 -30.57 16.36
C ALA A 333 -28.21 -31.94 16.41
N ILE A 334 -26.94 -32.00 16.00
CA ILE A 334 -26.11 -33.20 16.09
C ILE A 334 -25.95 -33.63 17.56
N MET A 335 -25.66 -32.70 18.46
CA MET A 335 -25.51 -33.00 19.89
C MET A 335 -26.82 -33.50 20.50
N MET A 336 -27.99 -32.96 20.10
CA MET A 336 -29.28 -33.47 20.52
C MET A 336 -29.56 -34.87 19.96
N ALA A 337 -29.23 -35.15 18.71
CA ALA A 337 -29.35 -36.50 18.12
C ALA A 337 -28.50 -37.52 18.88
N GLU A 338 -27.27 -37.16 19.21
CA GLU A 338 -26.37 -38.01 19.97
C GLU A 338 -26.90 -38.27 21.39
N LEU A 339 -27.42 -37.24 22.04
CA LEU A 339 -28.02 -37.32 23.35
C LEU A 339 -29.25 -38.26 23.37
N GLU A 340 -30.19 -38.15 22.40
CA GLU A 340 -31.34 -39.04 22.30
C GLU A 340 -30.88 -40.49 22.04
N ARG A 341 -29.85 -40.70 21.21
CA ARG A 341 -29.34 -42.03 20.88
C ARG A 341 -28.62 -42.71 22.05
N GLN A 342 -27.68 -41.99 22.67
CA GLN A 342 -26.83 -42.57 23.72
C GLN A 342 -27.45 -42.49 25.11
N GLY A 343 -28.12 -41.38 25.45
CA GLY A 343 -28.68 -41.13 26.78
C GLY A 343 -30.02 -41.81 27.01
N TRP A 344 -30.90 -41.87 26.01
CA TRP A 344 -32.25 -42.42 26.15
C TRP A 344 -32.53 -43.61 25.25
N HIS A 345 -31.61 -44.04 24.38
CA HIS A 345 -31.76 -45.09 23.40
C HIS A 345 -32.99 -44.87 22.49
N HIS A 346 -33.30 -43.62 22.20
CA HIS A 346 -34.48 -43.17 21.46
C HIS A 346 -34.10 -42.85 20.01
N GLU A 347 -34.03 -43.87 19.17
CA GLU A 347 -33.61 -43.77 17.76
C GLU A 347 -34.50 -42.92 16.88
N GLU A 348 -35.80 -42.90 17.12
CA GLU A 348 -36.74 -42.06 16.36
C GLU A 348 -36.51 -40.59 16.63
N GLY A 349 -36.36 -40.19 17.91
CA GLY A 349 -36.02 -38.83 18.29
C GLY A 349 -34.63 -38.39 17.78
N ALA A 350 -33.66 -39.32 17.75
CA ALA A 350 -32.36 -39.05 17.16
C ALA A 350 -32.45 -38.75 15.66
N LYS A 351 -33.24 -39.53 14.89
CA LYS A 351 -33.46 -39.29 13.46
C LYS A 351 -34.09 -37.94 13.16
N GLU A 352 -35.09 -37.52 13.95
CA GLU A 352 -35.68 -36.18 13.79
C GLU A 352 -34.64 -35.05 13.94
N TRP A 353 -33.70 -35.22 14.86
CA TRP A 353 -32.62 -34.23 15.03
C TRP A 353 -31.58 -34.32 13.93
N ASP A 354 -31.23 -35.51 13.43
CA ASP A 354 -30.36 -35.70 12.27
C ASP A 354 -30.94 -35.07 11.01
N GLU A 355 -32.28 -35.22 10.76
CA GLU A 355 -32.98 -34.54 9.65
C GLU A 355 -32.89 -33.02 9.79
N LYS A 356 -33.10 -32.47 11.00
CA LYS A 356 -32.95 -31.03 11.23
C LYS A 356 -31.53 -30.59 10.95
N ALA A 357 -30.52 -31.36 11.42
CA ALA A 357 -29.11 -31.08 11.16
C ALA A 357 -28.73 -31.05 9.67
N ALA A 358 -29.34 -31.95 8.87
CA ALA A 358 -29.11 -32.05 7.44
C ALA A 358 -29.55 -30.79 6.66
N HIS A 359 -30.57 -30.10 7.16
CA HIS A 359 -31.13 -28.87 6.56
C HIS A 359 -30.42 -27.59 7.02
N LEU A 360 -29.50 -27.67 7.99
CA LEU A 360 -28.77 -26.53 8.51
C LEU A 360 -27.40 -26.44 7.86
N GLU A 361 -27.06 -25.24 7.37
CA GLU A 361 -25.75 -24.99 6.78
C GLU A 361 -24.64 -25.08 7.81
N GLU A 362 -23.53 -25.64 7.39
CA GLU A 362 -22.27 -25.58 8.16
C GLU A 362 -21.66 -24.22 7.92
N ASN A 363 -21.60 -23.39 8.95
CA ASN A 363 -20.94 -22.09 8.83
C ASN A 363 -19.43 -22.30 8.81
N PRO A 364 -18.73 -21.86 7.75
CA PRO A 364 -17.27 -21.87 7.75
C PRO A 364 -16.76 -21.01 8.90
N SER A 365 -15.83 -21.58 9.67
CA SER A 365 -15.34 -20.96 10.89
C SER A 365 -14.34 -19.83 10.63
N TRP A 366 -13.64 -19.86 9.48
CA TRP A 366 -12.55 -18.96 9.16
C TRP A 366 -12.76 -18.27 7.82
N PHE A 367 -12.39 -17.00 7.74
CA PHE A 367 -12.42 -16.26 6.48
C PHE A 367 -11.29 -15.22 6.43
N CYS A 368 -10.84 -14.93 5.21
CA CYS A 368 -9.87 -13.87 5.00
C CYS A 368 -10.54 -12.49 5.05
N SER A 369 -10.11 -11.63 5.95
CA SER A 369 -10.62 -10.24 6.04
C SER A 369 -10.27 -9.37 4.84
N HIS A 370 -9.28 -9.79 4.01
CA HIS A 370 -8.83 -9.04 2.84
C HIS A 370 -9.55 -9.45 1.53
N CYS A 371 -9.59 -10.75 1.21
CA CYS A 371 -10.19 -11.23 -0.05
C CYS A 371 -11.50 -11.99 0.15
N HIS A 372 -11.99 -12.12 1.39
CA HIS A 372 -13.21 -12.82 1.76
C HIS A 372 -13.23 -14.32 1.41
N HIS A 373 -12.06 -14.90 1.12
CA HIS A 373 -11.95 -16.34 0.96
C HIS A 373 -12.36 -17.06 2.25
N MET A 374 -13.25 -18.05 2.11
CA MET A 374 -13.72 -18.90 3.20
C MET A 374 -12.78 -20.10 3.31
N SER A 375 -12.26 -20.36 4.51
CA SER A 375 -11.36 -21.48 4.80
C SER A 375 -11.99 -22.41 5.84
N GLY A 376 -11.80 -23.71 5.67
CA GLY A 376 -12.20 -24.71 6.69
C GLY A 376 -11.28 -24.70 7.90
N GLU A 377 -10.04 -24.31 7.70
CA GLU A 377 -8.98 -24.28 8.72
C GLU A 377 -8.28 -22.92 8.72
N TRP A 378 -7.62 -22.62 9.81
CA TRP A 378 -6.82 -21.42 9.91
C TRP A 378 -5.44 -21.60 9.30
N ASP A 379 -5.04 -20.61 8.50
CA ASP A 379 -3.69 -20.49 7.98
C ASP A 379 -3.08 -19.15 8.40
N ASN A 380 -1.77 -19.13 8.66
CA ASN A 380 -1.03 -17.93 9.03
C ASN A 380 -0.98 -16.91 7.88
N VAL A 381 -0.99 -17.41 6.64
CA VAL A 381 -1.03 -16.62 5.40
C VAL A 381 -2.20 -17.09 4.56
N CYS A 382 -3.01 -16.19 4.05
CA CYS A 382 -4.15 -16.57 3.20
C CYS A 382 -3.66 -17.25 1.90
N PRO A 383 -4.14 -18.47 1.57
CA PRO A 383 -3.67 -19.20 0.39
C PRO A 383 -4.10 -18.55 -0.94
N VAL A 384 -5.10 -17.66 -0.93
CA VAL A 384 -5.63 -17.03 -2.14
C VAL A 384 -4.98 -15.68 -2.42
N CYS A 385 -4.88 -14.80 -1.41
CA CYS A 385 -4.38 -13.43 -1.60
C CYS A 385 -3.01 -13.19 -0.95
N ASN A 386 -2.44 -14.19 -0.30
CA ASN A 386 -1.15 -14.15 0.38
C ASN A 386 -1.04 -13.07 1.47
N SER A 387 -2.16 -12.57 1.98
CA SER A 387 -2.17 -11.62 3.09
C SER A 387 -1.85 -12.34 4.40
N CYS A 388 -0.87 -11.85 5.13
CA CYS A 388 -0.39 -12.39 6.39
C CYS A 388 -1.29 -11.97 7.55
N GLY A 389 -1.71 -12.92 8.39
CA GLY A 389 -2.55 -12.67 9.56
C GLY A 389 -3.99 -12.20 9.25
N SER A 390 -4.44 -12.40 8.02
CA SER A 390 -5.75 -11.95 7.55
C SER A 390 -6.89 -12.96 7.76
N ILE A 391 -6.57 -14.20 8.09
CA ILE A 391 -7.57 -15.24 8.39
C ILE A 391 -8.07 -15.04 9.81
N VAL A 392 -9.36 -14.72 9.93
CA VAL A 392 -10.04 -14.44 11.20
C VAL A 392 -11.22 -15.36 11.41
N TYR A 393 -11.56 -15.61 12.69
CA TYR A 393 -12.70 -16.44 13.06
C TYR A 393 -14.01 -15.67 12.89
N LYS A 394 -15.00 -16.33 12.29
CA LYS A 394 -16.37 -15.83 12.17
C LYS A 394 -17.27 -16.74 13.03
N GLY A 395 -17.40 -16.37 14.30
CA GLY A 395 -18.26 -17.07 15.26
C GLY A 395 -19.71 -16.68 15.22
#